data_5a5faa9e2e9ef310fd0c23b54a520236
#
_entry.id   5a5faa9e2e9ef310fd0c23b54a520236
#
_cell.length_a   1.000
_cell.length_b   1.000
_cell.length_c   1.000
_cell.angle_alpha   90.00
_cell.angle_beta   90.00
_cell.angle_gamma   90.00
#
_symmetry.space_group_name_H-M   'P 1'
#
loop_
_entity.id
_entity.type
_entity.pdbx_description
1 polymer ?
#
loop_
_entity_poly.entity_id
_entity_poly.type
_entity_poly.pdbx_seq_one_letter_code
_entity_poly.pdbx_strand_id
1 'polypeptide(L)'
;MSEVYLLIYTFKFLQFLTLEHTEIRVHERDIAYGRHGITVSPSEDREDMILKTIIFCGTTEVTDLDLTQYLMHIHVFFTKKNYQLFTNNCRKFSTIVLRYLDTDDNEEGNKIYA
;
A
#
# COMPACT_ATOMS: atom_id res chain seq x y z
N MET A 1 -2.73 1.20 19.75
CA MET A 1 -2.20 0.51 18.56
C MET A 1 -3.24 0.51 17.46
N SER A 2 -2.77 0.62 16.22
CA SER A 2 -3.66 0.64 15.06
C SER A 2 -3.50 -0.61 14.23
N GLU A 3 -4.60 -1.14 13.72
CA GLU A 3 -4.59 -2.30 12.83
C GLU A 3 -4.11 -1.90 11.44
N VAL A 4 -3.36 -2.79 10.81
CA VAL A 4 -2.78 -2.58 9.49
C VAL A 4 -3.28 -3.67 8.57
N TYR A 5 -3.79 -3.27 7.40
CA TYR A 5 -4.29 -4.18 6.37
C TYR A 5 -3.62 -3.90 5.05
N LEU A 6 -3.37 -4.97 4.29
CA LEU A 6 -2.94 -4.89 2.89
C LEU A 6 -4.14 -5.25 2.02
N LEU A 7 -4.52 -4.34 1.15
CA LEU A 7 -5.62 -4.51 0.21
C LEU A 7 -5.05 -4.84 -1.17
N ILE A 8 -5.57 -5.89 -1.78
CA ILE A 8 -5.14 -6.33 -3.10
C ILE A 8 -6.32 -6.21 -4.05
N TYR A 9 -6.15 -5.40 -5.09
CA TYR A 9 -7.18 -5.14 -6.11
C TYR A 9 -6.75 -5.72 -7.47
N THR A 10 -7.74 -6.03 -8.29
CA THR A 10 -7.53 -6.27 -9.72
C THR A 10 -8.29 -5.19 -10.50
N PHE A 11 -7.81 -4.87 -11.69
CA PHE A 11 -8.45 -3.87 -12.54
C PHE A 11 -9.69 -4.48 -13.23
N LYS A 12 -10.78 -3.73 -13.25
CA LYS A 12 -12.05 -4.21 -13.84
C LYS A 12 -11.91 -4.62 -15.30
N PHE A 13 -11.08 -3.89 -16.06
CA PHE A 13 -10.89 -4.15 -17.48
C PHE A 13 -9.86 -5.24 -17.76
N LEU A 14 -9.07 -5.64 -16.76
CA LEU A 14 -7.92 -6.53 -16.93
C LEU A 14 -8.01 -7.73 -15.99
N GLN A 15 -9.23 -8.21 -15.72
CA GLN A 15 -9.45 -9.32 -14.80
C GLN A 15 -8.75 -10.61 -15.22
N PHE A 16 -8.52 -10.77 -16.50
CA PHE A 16 -7.83 -11.92 -17.07
C PHE A 16 -6.31 -11.80 -17.03
N LEU A 17 -5.79 -10.64 -16.62
CA LEU A 17 -4.36 -10.42 -16.43
C LEU A 17 -4.01 -10.55 -14.97
N THR A 18 -2.75 -10.89 -14.69
CA THR A 18 -2.25 -11.06 -13.33
C THR A 18 -1.82 -9.76 -12.66
N LEU A 19 -2.09 -8.61 -13.29
CA LEU A 19 -1.75 -7.31 -12.73
C LEU A 19 -2.62 -6.99 -11.53
N GLU A 20 -1.97 -6.68 -10.42
CA GLU A 20 -2.63 -6.34 -9.17
C GLU A 20 -2.18 -4.97 -8.69
N HIS A 21 -3.07 -4.28 -7.98
CA HIS A 21 -2.77 -3.03 -7.31
C HIS A 21 -2.90 -3.24 -5.81
N THR A 22 -1.95 -2.71 -5.04
CA THR A 22 -1.98 -2.84 -3.59
C THR A 22 -2.10 -1.49 -2.92
N GLU A 23 -2.81 -1.47 -1.79
CA GLU A 23 -2.92 -0.31 -0.92
C GLU A 23 -2.78 -0.77 0.53
N ILE A 24 -2.35 0.15 1.40
CA ILE A 24 -2.25 -0.11 2.83
C ILE A 24 -3.34 0.68 3.52
N ARG A 25 -4.12 -0.01 4.36
CA ARG A 25 -5.16 0.63 5.18
C ARG A 25 -4.71 0.68 6.62
N VAL A 26 -4.53 1.88 7.15
CA VAL A 26 -4.13 2.13 8.53
C VAL A 26 -4.61 3.54 8.92
N HIS A 27 -4.94 3.74 10.19
CA HIS A 27 -5.41 5.05 10.71
C HIS A 27 -6.61 5.59 9.93
N GLU A 28 -7.52 4.71 9.50
CA GLU A 28 -8.72 5.08 8.74
C GLU A 28 -8.39 5.74 7.39
N ARG A 29 -7.23 5.45 6.84
CA ARG A 29 -6.78 5.95 5.54
C ARG A 29 -6.24 4.83 4.68
N ASP A 30 -6.36 5.02 3.36
CA ASP A 30 -5.77 4.12 2.37
C ASP A 30 -4.59 4.84 1.70
N ILE A 31 -3.44 4.18 1.70
CA ILE A 31 -2.18 4.74 1.22
C ILE A 31 -1.70 3.88 0.07
N ALA A 32 -1.39 4.52 -1.05
CA ALA A 32 -1.01 3.81 -2.27
C ALA A 32 0.01 4.59 -3.09
N TYR A 33 0.69 3.89 -3.99
CA TYR A 33 1.56 4.48 -4.99
C TYR A 33 1.14 3.99 -6.37
N GLY A 34 0.96 4.90 -7.27
CA GLY A 34 0.58 4.60 -8.66
C GLY A 34 1.13 5.64 -9.61
N ARG A 35 0.57 5.68 -10.80
CA ARG A 35 1.01 6.61 -11.86
C ARG A 35 0.94 8.08 -11.47
N HIS A 36 0.13 8.41 -10.49
CA HIS A 36 -0.04 9.80 -10.04
C HIS A 36 0.78 10.13 -8.80
N GLY A 37 1.68 9.22 -8.38
CA GLY A 37 2.48 9.38 -7.18
C GLY A 37 1.83 8.72 -5.97
N ILE A 38 2.27 9.14 -4.79
CA ILE A 38 1.70 8.64 -3.53
C ILE A 38 0.35 9.32 -3.30
N THR A 39 -0.66 8.52 -2.95
CA THR A 39 -1.98 9.02 -2.57
C THR A 39 -2.33 8.58 -1.16
N VAL A 40 -2.99 9.46 -0.42
CA VAL A 40 -3.53 9.19 0.91
C VAL A 40 -4.98 9.67 0.89
N SER A 41 -5.90 8.75 1.16
CA SER A 41 -7.33 9.05 1.10
C SER A 41 -8.05 8.38 2.27
N PRO A 42 -9.29 8.80 2.61
CA PRO A 42 -10.09 8.08 3.60
C PRO A 42 -10.28 6.62 3.20
N SER A 43 -10.39 5.73 4.20
CA SER A 43 -10.61 4.30 3.95
C SER A 43 -11.92 4.08 3.21
N GLU A 44 -11.80 3.62 1.97
CA GLU A 44 -12.95 3.39 1.10
C GLU A 44 -12.53 2.47 -0.04
N ASP A 45 -13.34 1.47 -0.35
CA ASP A 45 -13.03 0.57 -1.44
C ASP A 45 -13.09 1.29 -2.77
N ARG A 46 -12.15 0.97 -3.66
CA ARG A 46 -12.06 1.59 -4.98
C ARG A 46 -13.21 1.14 -5.87
N GLU A 47 -13.91 2.09 -6.49
CA GLU A 47 -15.02 1.79 -7.40
C GLU A 47 -14.55 1.28 -8.77
N ASP A 48 -13.38 1.72 -9.20
CA ASP A 48 -12.82 1.39 -10.52
C ASP A 48 -12.02 0.08 -10.53
N MET A 49 -11.89 -0.56 -9.37
CA MET A 49 -11.16 -1.81 -9.22
C MET A 49 -11.98 -2.81 -8.43
N ILE A 50 -11.60 -4.07 -8.52
CA ILE A 50 -12.25 -5.15 -7.79
C ILE A 50 -11.34 -5.55 -6.64
N LEU A 51 -11.84 -5.45 -5.41
CA LEU A 51 -11.11 -5.89 -4.22
C LEU A 51 -11.04 -7.41 -4.22
N LYS A 52 -9.83 -7.94 -4.40
CA LYS A 52 -9.59 -9.38 -4.46
C LYS A 52 -9.45 -9.99 -3.07
N THR A 53 -8.69 -9.32 -2.20
CA THR A 53 -8.50 -9.80 -0.83
C THR A 53 -8.01 -8.68 0.07
N ILE A 54 -8.27 -8.85 1.37
CA ILE A 54 -7.75 -7.99 2.43
C ILE A 54 -6.93 -8.89 3.36
N ILE A 55 -5.68 -8.51 3.61
CA ILE A 55 -4.81 -9.27 4.49
C ILE A 55 -4.55 -8.45 5.75
N PHE A 56 -4.89 -9.03 6.91
CA PHE A 56 -4.53 -8.41 8.18
C PHE A 56 -3.04 -8.61 8.43
N CYS A 57 -2.31 -7.50 8.57
CA CYS A 57 -0.85 -7.51 8.73
C CYS A 57 -0.40 -7.30 10.18
N GLY A 58 -1.33 -7.20 11.13
CA GLY A 58 -1.02 -6.97 12.52
C GLY A 58 -1.32 -5.54 12.96
N THR A 59 -0.70 -5.11 14.05
CA THR A 59 -0.91 -3.78 14.61
C THR A 59 0.41 -3.01 14.64
N THR A 60 0.32 -1.67 14.65
CA THR A 60 1.49 -0.81 14.69
C THR A 60 1.38 0.23 15.80
N GLU A 61 2.53 0.58 16.39
CA GLU A 61 2.66 1.70 17.33
C GLU A 61 2.93 3.02 16.61
N VAL A 62 3.23 2.98 15.30
CA VAL A 62 3.52 4.18 14.53
C VAL A 62 2.26 5.03 14.42
N THR A 63 2.35 6.30 14.82
CA THR A 63 1.22 7.22 14.78
C THR A 63 0.96 7.70 13.35
N ASP A 64 -0.25 8.25 13.14
CA ASP A 64 -0.58 8.84 11.84
C ASP A 64 0.37 9.98 11.48
N LEU A 65 0.75 10.80 12.46
CA LEU A 65 1.71 11.89 12.23
C LEU A 65 3.09 11.36 11.80
N ASP A 66 3.60 10.36 12.50
CA ASP A 66 4.90 9.77 12.16
C ASP A 66 4.86 9.13 10.77
N LEU A 67 3.78 8.45 10.45
CA LEU A 67 3.61 7.86 9.11
C LEU A 67 3.58 8.95 8.03
N THR A 68 2.85 10.03 8.26
CA THR A 68 2.79 11.14 7.32
C THR A 68 4.16 11.73 7.08
N GLN A 69 4.96 11.94 8.13
CA GLN A 69 6.31 12.44 8.00
C GLN A 69 7.20 11.48 7.23
N TYR A 70 7.07 10.19 7.48
CA TYR A 70 7.81 9.17 6.73
C TYR A 70 7.47 9.19 5.24
N LEU A 71 6.17 9.28 4.91
CA LEU A 71 5.74 9.37 3.51
C LEU A 71 6.30 10.61 2.83
N MET A 72 6.35 11.74 3.51
CA MET A 72 6.98 12.95 2.99
C MET A 72 8.48 12.76 2.74
N HIS A 73 9.13 11.99 3.60
CA HIS A 73 10.55 11.70 3.46
C HIS A 73 10.86 10.81 2.25
N ILE A 74 10.06 9.76 2.03
CA ILE A 74 10.28 8.82 0.93
C ILE A 74 9.66 9.27 -0.39
N HIS A 75 8.88 10.33 -0.38
CA HIS A 75 8.15 10.82 -1.55
C HIS A 75 9.07 11.07 -2.76
N VAL A 76 10.32 11.47 -2.54
CA VAL A 76 11.27 11.72 -3.62
C VAL A 76 11.59 10.48 -4.46
N PHE A 77 11.40 9.28 -3.88
CA PHE A 77 11.63 8.02 -4.56
C PHE A 77 10.37 7.44 -5.21
N PHE A 78 9.21 7.96 -4.83
CA PHE A 78 7.90 7.45 -5.28
C PHE A 78 7.07 8.57 -5.90
N THR A 79 7.67 9.25 -6.86
CA THR A 79 7.00 10.32 -7.59
C THR A 79 6.23 9.74 -8.78
N LYS A 80 5.35 10.55 -9.34
CA LYS A 80 4.67 10.27 -10.61
C LYS A 80 5.68 9.89 -11.70
N LYS A 81 6.77 10.63 -11.78
CA LYS A 81 7.82 10.43 -12.80
C LYS A 81 8.58 9.12 -12.62
N ASN A 82 8.77 8.69 -11.36
CA ASN A 82 9.58 7.52 -11.04
C ASN A 82 8.80 6.21 -11.06
N TYR A 83 7.50 6.26 -11.35
CA TYR A 83 6.70 5.04 -11.39
C TYR A 83 7.16 4.13 -12.54
N GLN A 84 7.46 2.87 -12.20
CA GLN A 84 7.87 1.83 -13.14
C GLN A 84 7.10 0.55 -12.80
N LEU A 85 6.30 0.07 -13.73
CA LEU A 85 5.36 -1.02 -13.51
C LEU A 85 6.00 -2.27 -12.87
N PHE A 86 7.23 -2.60 -13.24
CA PHE A 86 7.89 -3.82 -12.76
C PHE A 86 8.94 -3.61 -11.68
N THR A 87 9.45 -2.41 -11.48
CA THR A 87 10.58 -2.17 -10.60
C THR A 87 10.35 -1.13 -9.50
N ASN A 88 9.52 -0.12 -9.76
CA ASN A 88 9.20 0.92 -8.78
C ASN A 88 7.70 1.15 -8.78
N ASN A 89 6.97 0.24 -8.19
CA ASN A 89 5.52 0.13 -8.30
C ASN A 89 4.83 0.12 -6.94
N CYS A 90 3.52 -0.11 -6.94
CA CYS A 90 2.71 -0.16 -5.73
C CYS A 90 3.17 -1.25 -4.76
N ARG A 91 3.66 -2.39 -5.25
CA ARG A 91 4.09 -3.50 -4.38
C ARG A 91 5.38 -3.15 -3.64
N LYS A 92 6.33 -2.55 -4.33
CA LYS A 92 7.57 -2.08 -3.70
C LYS A 92 7.27 -1.04 -2.63
N PHE A 93 6.40 -0.09 -2.95
CA PHE A 93 5.96 0.94 -2.02
C PHE A 93 5.28 0.32 -0.80
N SER A 94 4.32 -0.58 -1.01
CA SER A 94 3.60 -1.24 0.08
C SER A 94 4.55 -2.02 1.00
N THR A 95 5.52 -2.72 0.43
CA THR A 95 6.52 -3.46 1.20
C THR A 95 7.33 -2.53 2.09
N ILE A 96 7.78 -1.40 1.56
CA ILE A 96 8.57 -0.42 2.31
C ILE A 96 7.74 0.18 3.45
N VAL A 97 6.49 0.54 3.18
CA VAL A 97 5.62 1.11 4.21
C VAL A 97 5.30 0.09 5.30
N LEU A 98 5.02 -1.16 4.93
CA LEU A 98 4.78 -2.22 5.91
C LEU A 98 5.99 -2.44 6.82
N ARG A 99 7.19 -2.39 6.28
CA ARG A 99 8.43 -2.50 7.08
C ARG A 99 8.56 -1.33 8.05
N TYR A 100 8.23 -0.14 7.61
CA TYR A 100 8.26 1.03 8.49
C TYR A 100 7.27 0.88 9.63
N LEU A 101 6.07 0.37 9.34
CA LEU A 101 5.04 0.18 10.35
C LEU A 101 5.40 -0.91 11.38
N ASP A 102 6.31 -1.81 11.03
CA ASP A 102 6.84 -2.86 11.92
C ASP A 102 5.73 -3.60 12.66
N THR A 103 4.80 -4.16 11.90
CA THR A 103 3.66 -4.86 12.45
C THR A 103 4.03 -6.25 12.97
N ASP A 104 3.18 -6.82 13.81
CA ASP A 104 3.36 -8.16 14.38
C ASP A 104 3.45 -9.24 13.30
N ASP A 105 2.69 -9.07 12.20
CA ASP A 105 2.63 -10.01 11.09
C ASP A 105 3.32 -9.49 9.84
N ASN A 106 4.38 -8.68 10.02
CA ASN A 106 5.10 -8.08 8.90
C ASN A 106 5.66 -9.13 7.93
N GLU A 107 6.01 -10.33 8.42
CA GLU A 107 6.47 -11.43 7.58
C GLU A 107 5.41 -11.90 6.58
N GLU A 108 4.13 -11.82 6.94
CA GLU A 108 3.04 -12.18 6.04
C GLU A 108 3.04 -11.31 4.78
N GLY A 109 3.16 -10.00 4.95
CA GLY A 109 3.29 -9.08 3.83
C GLY A 109 4.54 -9.34 3.00
N ASN A 110 5.65 -9.64 3.66
CA ASN A 110 6.91 -9.94 2.99
C ASN A 110 6.86 -11.23 2.18
N LYS A 111 6.15 -12.26 2.65
CA LYS A 111 5.96 -13.50 1.90
C LYS A 111 5.24 -13.29 0.58
N ILE A 112 4.31 -12.35 0.56
CA ILE A 112 3.50 -12.10 -0.63
C ILE A 112 4.29 -11.30 -1.67
N TYR A 113 5.16 -10.40 -1.23
CA TYR A 113 5.84 -9.46 -2.13
C TYR A 113 7.37 -9.50 -2.02
N ALA A 114 7.91 -10.48 -1.36
CA ALA A 114 9.35 -10.68 -1.35
C ALA A 114 9.81 -11.21 -2.70
#